data_51d336c9af2362813c6297b75e70d240
#
_entry.id   51d336c9af2362813c6297b75e70d240
#
_cell.length_a   1.000
_cell.length_b   1.000
_cell.length_c   1.000
_cell.angle_alpha   90.00
_cell.angle_beta   90.00
_cell.angle_gamma   90.00
#
_symmetry.space_group_name_H-M   'P 1'
#
loop_
_entity.id
_entity.type
_entity.pdbx_description
1 polymer ?
#
loop_
_entity_poly.entity_id
_entity_poly.type
_entity_poly.pdbx_seq_one_letter_code
_entity_poly.pdbx_strand_id
1 'polypeptide(L)'
;MKIAIIGAGISAITIATNLKDIANVSLFEKSRGVGGRMALRSSGPYEFDHGAQFFTAKGENFKNFIAPLIKKNVIQQWDARFAEFKNNKILRRVTWGSEYPHYVGAPGMNEIPKYLSKELNIKLNVKVNKIIRNTANGWEL
;
A
#
# COMPACT_ATOMS: atom_id res chain seq x y z
N MET A 1 5.80 -17.81 18.69
CA MET A 1 5.41 -18.38 17.37
C MET A 1 6.22 -17.66 16.28
N LYS A 2 6.63 -18.39 15.20
CA LYS A 2 7.26 -17.78 14.00
C LYS A 2 6.24 -17.78 12.86
N ILE A 3 6.10 -16.65 12.19
CA ILE A 3 5.16 -16.47 11.07
C ILE A 3 5.94 -15.95 9.86
N ALA A 4 5.77 -16.63 8.72
CA ALA A 4 6.24 -16.17 7.43
C ALA A 4 5.07 -15.63 6.61
N ILE A 5 5.21 -14.42 6.06
CA ILE A 5 4.22 -13.80 5.16
C ILE A 5 4.87 -13.64 3.79
N ILE A 6 4.22 -14.16 2.75
CA ILE A 6 4.71 -14.08 1.39
C ILE A 6 4.09 -12.87 0.69
N GLY A 7 4.95 -11.96 0.25
CA GLY A 7 4.62 -10.66 -0.29
C GLY A 7 4.69 -9.54 0.75
N ALA A 8 4.95 -8.30 0.30
CA ALA A 8 4.94 -7.09 1.11
C ALA A 8 4.00 -6.02 0.52
N GLY A 9 2.81 -6.44 0.11
CA GLY A 9 1.70 -5.54 -0.21
C GLY A 9 1.05 -4.98 1.05
N ILE A 10 0.15 -4.00 0.91
CA ILE A 10 -0.48 -3.31 2.05
C ILE A 10 -1.16 -4.29 3.03
N SER A 11 -1.84 -5.33 2.54
CA SER A 11 -2.50 -6.32 3.40
C SER A 11 -1.49 -7.10 4.24
N ALA A 12 -0.37 -7.53 3.63
CA ALA A 12 0.70 -8.25 4.32
C ALA A 12 1.36 -7.38 5.39
N ILE A 13 1.63 -6.11 5.08
CA ILE A 13 2.18 -5.13 6.00
C ILE A 13 1.22 -4.90 7.18
N THR A 14 -0.08 -4.71 6.91
CA THR A 14 -1.10 -4.53 7.96
C THR A 14 -1.17 -5.74 8.89
N ILE A 15 -1.17 -6.96 8.35
CA ILE A 15 -1.14 -8.19 9.16
C ILE A 15 0.13 -8.25 10.01
N ALA A 16 1.30 -8.00 9.41
CA ALA A 16 2.57 -8.04 10.12
C ALA A 16 2.63 -6.99 11.25
N THR A 17 2.14 -5.78 11.00
CA THR A 17 2.06 -4.71 12.01
C THR A 17 1.20 -5.12 13.21
N ASN A 18 0.07 -5.78 12.98
CA ASN A 18 -0.80 -6.25 14.06
C ASN A 18 -0.25 -7.47 14.81
N LEU A 19 0.68 -8.22 14.22
CA LEU A 19 1.23 -9.44 14.82
C LEU A 19 2.65 -9.27 15.40
N LYS A 20 3.35 -8.16 15.11
CA LYS A 20 4.77 -7.97 15.46
C LYS A 20 5.06 -8.08 16.95
N ASP A 21 4.11 -7.70 17.81
CA ASP A 21 4.29 -7.67 19.26
C ASP A 21 3.95 -9.04 19.93
N ILE A 22 3.30 -9.94 19.20
CA ILE A 22 2.87 -11.26 19.72
C ILE A 22 3.54 -12.45 19.00
N ALA A 23 4.22 -12.21 17.90
CA ALA A 23 4.89 -13.22 17.10
C ALA A 23 6.16 -12.68 16.42
N ASN A 24 7.11 -13.58 16.14
CA ASN A 24 8.25 -13.27 15.28
C ASN A 24 7.81 -13.37 13.81
N VAL A 25 7.50 -12.23 13.21
CA VAL A 25 6.97 -12.12 11.84
C VAL A 25 8.09 -11.76 10.87
N SER A 26 8.19 -12.49 9.76
CA SER A 26 9.08 -12.17 8.64
C SER A 26 8.29 -12.14 7.34
N LEU A 27 8.47 -11.08 6.55
CA LEU A 27 7.90 -10.94 5.22
C LEU A 27 8.95 -11.27 4.16
N PHE A 28 8.53 -11.94 3.08
CA PHE A 28 9.38 -12.30 1.94
C PHE A 28 8.79 -11.68 0.68
N GLU A 29 9.47 -10.69 0.13
CA GLU A 29 9.01 -9.93 -1.05
C GLU A 29 9.97 -10.16 -2.21
N LYS A 30 9.41 -10.58 -3.36
CA LYS A 30 10.19 -10.84 -4.58
C LYS A 30 10.76 -9.58 -5.23
N SER A 31 10.11 -8.44 -4.99
CA SER A 31 10.47 -7.16 -5.58
C SER A 31 11.54 -6.45 -4.75
N ARG A 32 12.15 -5.43 -5.35
CA ARG A 32 13.12 -4.53 -4.69
C ARG A 32 12.50 -3.57 -3.69
N GLY A 33 11.19 -3.51 -3.57
CA GLY A 33 10.46 -2.60 -2.69
C GLY A 33 9.11 -3.15 -2.27
N VAL A 34 8.57 -2.55 -1.23
CA VAL A 34 7.25 -2.87 -0.68
C VAL A 34 6.13 -2.16 -1.44
N GLY A 35 4.87 -2.56 -1.18
CA GLY A 35 3.68 -1.86 -1.64
C GLY A 35 2.79 -2.68 -2.57
N GLY A 36 3.34 -3.63 -3.32
CA GLY A 36 2.53 -4.42 -4.26
C GLY A 36 1.80 -3.53 -5.27
N ARG A 37 0.47 -3.50 -5.26
CA ARG A 37 -0.35 -2.64 -6.14
C ARG A 37 -0.28 -1.14 -5.82
N MET A 38 0.34 -0.74 -4.72
CA MET A 38 0.67 0.65 -4.41
C MET A 38 2.11 1.01 -4.81
N ALA A 39 2.79 0.13 -5.55
CA ALA A 39 4.15 0.37 -6.00
C ALA A 39 4.18 1.46 -7.07
N LEU A 40 5.22 2.28 -7.02
CA LEU A 40 5.54 3.36 -7.94
C LEU A 40 6.42 2.85 -9.08
N ARG A 41 6.24 3.38 -10.27
CA ARG A 41 7.11 3.14 -11.42
C ARG A 41 7.80 4.43 -11.81
N SER A 42 9.13 4.39 -11.89
CA SER A 42 9.92 5.52 -12.34
C SER A 42 10.33 5.36 -13.82
N SER A 43 10.32 6.44 -14.57
CA SER A 43 10.81 6.52 -15.95
C SER A 43 11.50 7.87 -16.16
N GLY A 44 12.84 7.87 -16.20
CA GLY A 44 13.64 9.10 -16.17
C GLY A 44 13.36 9.91 -14.91
N PRO A 45 13.05 11.21 -15.03
CA PRO A 45 12.73 12.06 -13.88
C PRO A 45 11.27 11.91 -13.38
N TYR A 46 10.47 11.08 -14.02
CA TYR A 46 9.03 10.95 -13.72
C TYR A 46 8.73 9.72 -12.88
N GLU A 47 7.75 9.86 -12.00
CA GLU A 47 7.21 8.80 -11.17
C GLU A 47 5.70 8.65 -11.40
N PHE A 48 5.23 7.40 -11.45
CA PHE A 48 3.85 7.09 -11.78
C PHE A 48 3.27 6.06 -10.83
N ASP A 49 2.13 6.37 -10.24
CA ASP A 49 1.28 5.41 -9.54
C ASP A 49 0.53 4.57 -10.58
N HIS A 50 1.11 3.43 -10.98
CA HIS A 50 0.58 2.58 -12.04
C HIS A 50 -0.46 1.55 -11.57
N GLY A 51 -0.65 1.43 -10.26
CA GLY A 51 -1.65 0.56 -9.65
C GLY A 51 -2.76 1.38 -8.98
N ALA A 52 -2.80 1.40 -7.64
CA ALA A 52 -3.70 2.26 -6.90
C ALA A 52 -3.25 3.72 -7.02
N GLN A 53 -4.11 4.58 -7.52
CA GLN A 53 -3.82 6.00 -7.74
C GLN A 53 -4.37 6.89 -6.61
N PHE A 54 -5.46 6.46 -6.01
CA PHE A 54 -6.11 7.13 -4.88
C PHE A 54 -7.00 6.15 -4.12
N PHE A 55 -7.54 6.58 -3.00
CA PHE A 55 -8.55 5.85 -2.23
C PHE A 55 -9.50 6.80 -1.50
N THR A 56 -10.61 6.28 -1.00
CA THR A 56 -11.56 7.00 -0.14
C THR A 56 -11.66 6.31 1.22
N ALA A 57 -11.91 7.08 2.29
CA ALA A 57 -12.13 6.56 3.63
C ALA A 57 -13.58 6.79 4.05
N LYS A 58 -14.41 5.73 4.01
CA LYS A 58 -15.83 5.81 4.34
C LYS A 58 -16.13 5.40 5.79
N GLY A 59 -15.50 4.33 6.28
CA GLY A 59 -15.73 3.82 7.62
C GLY A 59 -14.84 4.49 8.68
N GLU A 60 -15.37 4.69 9.90
CA GLU A 60 -14.66 5.34 11.01
C GLU A 60 -13.35 4.61 11.39
N ASN A 61 -13.35 3.28 11.41
CA ASN A 61 -12.13 2.52 11.70
C ASN A 61 -11.01 2.81 10.70
N PHE A 62 -11.34 2.96 9.42
CA PHE A 62 -10.36 3.27 8.40
C PHE A 62 -9.92 4.74 8.47
N LYS A 63 -10.82 5.68 8.76
CA LYS A 63 -10.47 7.08 9.02
C LYS A 63 -9.50 7.20 10.20
N ASN A 64 -9.77 6.49 11.30
CA ASN A 64 -8.88 6.45 12.46
C ASN A 64 -7.51 5.85 12.12
N PHE A 65 -7.47 4.81 11.27
CA PHE A 65 -6.23 4.20 10.81
C PHE A 65 -5.37 5.17 9.98
N ILE A 66 -5.98 5.97 9.10
CA ILE A 66 -5.24 6.91 8.24
C ILE A 66 -4.92 8.24 8.91
N ALA A 67 -5.62 8.64 9.97
CA ALA A 67 -5.44 9.93 10.64
C ALA A 67 -3.99 10.24 11.04
N PRO A 68 -3.22 9.32 11.68
CA PRO A 68 -1.82 9.56 11.98
C PRO A 68 -0.94 9.69 10.72
N LEU A 69 -1.30 9.03 9.61
CA LEU A 69 -0.58 9.13 8.33
C LEU A 69 -0.81 10.49 7.68
N ILE A 70 -2.02 11.03 7.78
CA ILE A 70 -2.34 12.40 7.33
C ILE A 70 -1.55 13.42 8.16
N LYS A 71 -1.54 13.28 9.49
CA LYS A 71 -0.77 14.16 10.38
C LYS A 71 0.74 14.16 10.08
N LYS A 72 1.26 13.05 9.55
CA LYS A 72 2.67 12.90 9.15
C LYS A 72 2.92 13.25 7.68
N ASN A 73 1.94 13.77 6.98
CA ASN A 73 2.00 14.09 5.54
C ASN A 73 2.37 12.90 4.63
N VAL A 74 2.16 11.67 5.09
CA VAL A 74 2.31 10.45 4.28
C VAL A 74 1.11 10.26 3.35
N ILE A 75 -0.04 10.76 3.79
CA ILE A 75 -1.31 10.78 3.04
C ILE A 75 -1.77 12.23 2.98
N GLN A 76 -2.25 12.63 1.81
CA GLN A 76 -2.84 13.96 1.58
C GLN A 76 -4.20 13.80 0.90
N GLN A 77 -5.10 14.76 1.17
CA GLN A 77 -6.35 14.86 0.44
C GLN A 77 -6.06 15.36 -0.97
N TRP A 78 -6.74 14.78 -1.94
CA TRP A 78 -6.62 15.15 -3.33
C TRP A 78 -7.91 15.78 -3.86
N ASP A 79 -7.89 17.09 -4.01
CA ASP A 79 -9.00 17.87 -4.58
C ASP A 79 -8.88 17.95 -6.10
N ALA A 80 -9.10 16.79 -6.75
CA ALA A 80 -8.96 16.69 -8.20
C ALA A 80 -10.13 17.31 -8.96
N ARG A 81 -9.79 17.92 -10.09
CA ARG A 81 -10.75 18.38 -11.10
C ARG A 81 -10.71 17.44 -12.28
N PHE A 82 -11.87 17.00 -12.73
CA PHE A 82 -12.02 16.08 -13.87
C PHE A 82 -12.66 16.78 -15.04
N ALA A 83 -12.28 16.37 -16.23
CA ALA A 83 -13.00 16.68 -17.46
C ALA A 83 -13.41 15.36 -18.14
N GLU A 84 -14.68 15.23 -18.44
CA GLU A 84 -15.20 14.13 -19.24
C GLU A 84 -15.18 14.54 -20.72
N PHE A 85 -14.57 13.71 -21.56
CA PHE A 85 -14.43 13.95 -22.98
C PHE A 85 -15.28 12.97 -23.79
N LYS A 86 -15.91 13.47 -24.84
CA LYS A 86 -16.52 12.66 -25.88
C LYS A 86 -16.29 13.33 -27.24
N ASN A 87 -15.79 12.56 -28.22
CA ASN A 87 -15.50 13.06 -29.57
C ASN A 87 -14.64 14.35 -29.55
N ASN A 88 -13.55 14.35 -28.81
CA ASN A 88 -12.64 15.49 -28.63
C ASN A 88 -13.26 16.78 -28.05
N LYS A 89 -14.48 16.69 -27.50
CA LYS A 89 -15.15 17.81 -26.81
C LYS A 89 -15.29 17.51 -25.33
N ILE A 90 -15.06 18.52 -24.50
CA ILE A 90 -15.35 18.42 -23.06
C ILE A 90 -16.87 18.43 -22.90
N LEU A 91 -17.43 17.35 -22.33
CA LEU A 91 -18.85 17.28 -22.00
C LEU A 91 -19.16 18.01 -20.70
N ARG A 92 -18.32 17.79 -19.69
CA ARG A 92 -18.47 18.43 -18.39
C ARG A 92 -17.14 18.48 -17.64
N ARG A 93 -17.05 19.41 -16.68
CA ARG A 93 -16.02 19.45 -15.67
C ARG A 93 -16.64 19.16 -14.30
N VAL A 94 -16.00 18.32 -13.52
CA VAL A 94 -16.51 17.84 -12.23
C VAL A 94 -15.39 17.94 -11.20
N THR A 95 -15.75 18.32 -10.00
CA THR A 95 -14.90 18.17 -8.80
C THR A 95 -15.46 17.06 -7.94
N TRP A 96 -14.61 16.36 -7.21
CA TRP A 96 -15.09 15.39 -6.21
C TRP A 96 -15.87 16.10 -5.11
N GLY A 97 -16.97 15.51 -4.67
CA GLY A 97 -17.73 16.01 -3.54
C GLY A 97 -16.97 15.84 -2.22
N SER A 98 -17.23 16.72 -1.26
CA SER A 98 -16.59 16.68 0.05
C SER A 98 -17.10 15.56 0.98
N GLU A 99 -18.20 14.91 0.63
CA GLU A 99 -18.80 13.84 1.45
C GLU A 99 -17.84 12.65 1.66
N TYR A 100 -17.09 12.29 0.61
CA TYR A 100 -16.08 11.23 0.67
C TYR A 100 -14.76 11.74 0.10
N PRO A 101 -13.92 12.38 0.93
CA PRO A 101 -12.63 12.88 0.48
C PRO A 101 -11.79 11.77 -0.15
N HIS A 102 -11.13 12.11 -1.24
CA HIS A 102 -10.15 11.24 -1.89
C HIS A 102 -8.76 11.52 -1.33
N TYR A 103 -7.99 10.49 -1.18
CA TYR A 103 -6.65 10.56 -0.60
C TYR A 103 -5.62 9.92 -1.51
N VAL A 104 -4.41 10.46 -1.47
CA VAL A 104 -3.23 9.94 -2.15
C VAL A 104 -2.07 9.82 -1.18
N GLY A 105 -1.13 8.93 -1.47
CA GLY A 105 0.18 8.95 -0.82
C GLY A 105 1.02 10.12 -1.33
N ALA A 106 1.85 10.72 -0.49
CA ALA A 106 2.69 11.85 -0.84
C ALA A 106 4.18 11.56 -0.54
N PRO A 107 5.07 11.68 -1.55
CA PRO A 107 4.86 12.12 -2.94
C PRO A 107 4.19 11.09 -3.87
N GLY A 108 4.01 9.84 -3.50
CA GLY A 108 3.36 8.79 -4.27
C GLY A 108 2.73 7.73 -3.37
N MET A 109 1.87 6.88 -3.94
CA MET A 109 1.12 5.88 -3.18
C MET A 109 2.00 4.88 -2.41
N ASN A 110 3.23 4.63 -2.88
CA ASN A 110 4.17 3.73 -2.21
C ASN A 110 4.71 4.27 -0.87
N GLU A 111 4.54 5.55 -0.55
CA GLU A 111 4.96 6.11 0.74
C GLU A 111 4.15 5.52 1.90
N ILE A 112 2.89 5.17 1.66
CA ILE A 112 2.03 4.54 2.66
C ILE A 112 2.61 3.19 3.13
N PRO A 113 2.82 2.19 2.25
CA PRO A 113 3.42 0.93 2.66
C PRO A 113 4.86 1.07 3.16
N LYS A 114 5.67 1.98 2.61
CA LYS A 114 7.02 2.27 3.15
C LYS A 114 6.96 2.77 4.59
N TYR A 115 6.06 3.70 4.88
CA TYR A 115 5.91 4.23 6.24
C TYR A 115 5.46 3.15 7.23
N LEU A 116 4.43 2.37 6.87
CA LEU A 116 3.87 1.32 7.72
C LEU A 116 4.83 0.15 7.95
N SER A 117 5.78 -0.06 7.06
CA SER A 117 6.71 -1.18 7.11
C SER A 117 8.05 -0.88 7.79
N LYS A 118 8.30 0.33 8.29
CA LYS A 118 9.60 0.76 8.83
C LYS A 118 10.17 -0.13 9.93
N GLU A 119 9.30 -0.72 10.75
CA GLU A 119 9.69 -1.56 11.89
C GLU A 119 9.49 -3.06 11.62
N LEU A 120 9.20 -3.44 10.39
CA LEU A 120 8.93 -4.83 10.03
C LEU A 120 10.19 -5.52 9.49
N ASN A 121 10.33 -6.80 9.80
CA ASN A 121 11.38 -7.64 9.23
C ASN A 121 10.99 -8.10 7.82
N ILE A 122 11.48 -7.40 6.80
CA ILE A 122 11.16 -7.65 5.40
C ILE A 122 12.43 -8.06 4.64
N LYS A 123 12.37 -9.21 4.00
CA LYS A 123 13.41 -9.70 3.08
C LYS A 123 12.98 -9.37 1.65
N LEU A 124 13.57 -8.32 1.09
CA LEU A 124 13.35 -7.91 -0.31
C LEU A 124 14.20 -8.75 -1.27
N ASN A 125 13.80 -8.79 -2.55
CA ASN A 125 14.44 -9.58 -3.61
C ASN A 125 14.47 -11.10 -3.30
N VAL A 126 13.53 -11.58 -2.48
CA VAL A 126 13.38 -12.98 -2.11
C VAL A 126 12.08 -13.54 -2.68
N LYS A 127 12.20 -14.35 -3.72
CA LYS A 127 11.06 -15.03 -4.33
C LYS A 127 10.89 -16.41 -3.69
N VAL A 128 9.78 -16.60 -2.98
CA VAL A 128 9.38 -17.92 -2.51
C VAL A 128 8.82 -18.71 -3.70
N ASN A 129 9.47 -19.81 -4.05
CA ASN A 129 9.09 -20.65 -5.19
C ASN A 129 8.24 -21.86 -4.76
N LYS A 130 8.41 -22.32 -3.52
CA LYS A 130 7.72 -23.52 -3.02
C LYS A 130 7.48 -23.39 -1.53
N ILE A 131 6.39 -23.94 -1.05
CA ILE A 131 6.07 -24.09 0.37
C ILE A 131 5.89 -25.58 0.64
N ILE A 132 6.64 -26.11 1.59
CA ILE A 132 6.59 -27.52 1.96
C ILE A 132 6.16 -27.62 3.42
N ARG A 133 5.17 -28.46 3.71
CA ARG A 133 4.81 -28.78 5.08
C ARG A 133 5.81 -29.79 5.62
N ASN A 134 6.49 -29.44 6.71
CA ASN A 134 7.38 -30.35 7.41
C ASN A 134 6.58 -31.21 8.41
N THR A 135 6.87 -32.51 8.47
CA THR A 135 6.22 -33.47 9.39
C THR A 135 6.47 -33.15 10.87
N ALA A 136 7.47 -32.34 11.18
CA ALA A 136 7.83 -31.88 12.53
C ALA A 136 7.11 -30.58 12.95
N ASN A 137 5.89 -30.31 12.45
CA ASN A 137 5.03 -29.16 12.80
C ASN A 137 5.48 -27.78 12.29
N GLY A 138 6.12 -27.72 11.12
CA GLY A 138 6.55 -26.46 10.53
C GLY A 138 6.29 -26.37 9.03
N TRP A 139 6.74 -25.24 8.48
CA TRP A 139 6.75 -24.94 7.05
C TRP A 139 8.17 -24.57 6.62
N GLU A 140 8.55 -25.02 5.46
CA GLU A 140 9.80 -24.69 4.77
C GLU A 140 9.48 -23.89 3.51
N LEU A 141 10.28 -22.83 3.27
CA LEU A 141 10.13 -21.89 2.15
C LEU A 141 11.30 -21.99 1.21
#